data_24e51f96bfa77b9667754a23662248c7
#
_entry.id   24e51f96bfa77b9667754a23662248c7
#
_cell.length_a   1.000
_cell.length_b   1.000
_cell.length_c   1.000
_cell.angle_alpha   90.00
_cell.angle_beta   90.00
_cell.angle_gamma   90.00
#
_symmetry.space_group_name_H-M   'P 1'
#
loop_
_entity.id
_entity.type
_entity.pdbx_description
1 polymer ?
#
loop_
_entity_poly.entity_id
_entity_poly.type
_entity_poly.pdbx_seq_one_letter_code
_entity_poly.pdbx_strand_id
1 'polypeptide(L)' 'MPVLRVALDLPLQRLFDYTAASASSADIGLRVRVPFGKGERIGVIAEVVDGS' A
#
# COMPACT_ATOMS: atom_id res chain seq x y z
N MET A 1 -11.50 8.79 2.43
CA MET A 1 -10.64 8.30 1.33
C MET A 1 -9.91 7.05 1.78
N PRO A 2 -9.94 5.98 0.99
CA PRO A 2 -9.26 4.75 1.39
C PRO A 2 -7.76 4.92 1.54
N VAL A 3 -7.20 4.21 2.51
CA VAL A 3 -5.76 4.15 2.74
C VAL A 3 -5.31 2.71 2.54
N LEU A 4 -4.31 2.52 1.69
CA LEU A 4 -3.70 1.23 1.48
C LEU A 4 -2.57 1.05 2.48
N ARG A 5 -2.59 -0.07 3.19
CA ARG A 5 -1.43 -0.48 3.99
C ARG A 5 -0.67 -1.49 3.17
N VAL A 6 0.53 -1.11 2.79
CA VAL A 6 1.32 -1.85 1.80
C VAL A 6 2.57 -2.42 2.45
N ALA A 7 2.78 -3.72 2.25
CA ALA A 7 4.00 -4.39 2.66
C ALA A 7 5.00 -4.29 1.50
N LEU A 8 6.06 -3.53 1.69
CA LEU A 8 7.07 -3.33 0.67
C LEU A 8 8.14 -4.43 0.73
N ASP A 9 8.79 -4.65 -0.39
CA ASP A 9 9.92 -5.58 -0.51
C ASP A 9 11.18 -4.93 0.06
N LEU A 10 11.20 -4.80 1.38
CA LEU A 10 12.29 -4.19 2.12
C LEU A 10 12.60 -5.06 3.33
N PRO A 11 13.83 -4.98 3.89
CA PRO A 11 14.16 -5.72 5.10
C PRO A 11 13.47 -5.19 6.36
N LEU A 12 12.60 -4.19 6.22
CA LEU A 12 11.82 -3.63 7.32
C LEU A 12 10.47 -4.32 7.41
N GLN A 13 10.14 -4.82 8.60
CA GLN A 13 8.84 -5.47 8.83
C GLN A 13 7.83 -4.44 9.30
N ARG A 14 7.36 -3.61 8.39
CA ARG A 14 6.33 -2.61 8.68
C ARG A 14 5.50 -2.34 7.44
N LEU A 15 4.31 -1.84 7.66
CA LEU A 15 3.43 -1.43 6.58
C LEU A 15 3.56 0.08 6.37
N PHE A 16 3.38 0.49 5.14
CA PHE A 16 3.41 1.89 4.76
C PHE A 16 2.04 2.29 4.22
N ASP A 17 1.58 3.46 4.58
CA ASP A 17 0.25 3.93 4.21
C ASP A 17 0.30 4.79 2.95
N TYR A 18 -0.59 4.48 2.01
CA TYR A 18 -0.75 5.25 0.78
C TYR A 18 -2.23 5.49 0.52
N THR A 19 -2.58 6.63 -0.02
CA THR A 19 -3.97 6.94 -0.35
C THR A 19 -4.30 6.51 -1.78
N ALA A 20 -5.50 5.98 -1.97
CA ALA A 20 -5.96 5.57 -3.30
C ALA A 20 -7.48 5.68 -3.35
N ALA A 21 -7.98 6.65 -4.12
CA ALA A 21 -9.40 6.99 -4.14
C ALA A 21 -10.31 5.84 -4.57
N SER A 22 -9.81 4.93 -5.39
CA SER A 22 -10.61 3.82 -5.93
C SER A 22 -10.31 2.47 -5.27
N ALA A 23 -9.56 2.47 -4.16
CA ALA A 23 -9.20 1.22 -3.51
C ALA A 23 -10.40 0.58 -2.80
N SER A 24 -10.41 -0.74 -2.78
CA SER A 24 -11.43 -1.51 -2.07
C SER A 24 -10.78 -2.75 -1.44
N SER A 25 -11.53 -3.43 -0.58
CA SER A 25 -11.02 -4.64 0.05
C SER A 25 -10.67 -5.75 -0.96
N ALA A 26 -11.23 -5.68 -2.15
CA ALA A 26 -10.88 -6.62 -3.22
C ALA A 26 -9.45 -6.46 -3.70
N ASP A 27 -8.80 -5.33 -3.39
CA ASP A 27 -7.43 -5.07 -3.79
C ASP A 27 -6.39 -5.70 -2.85
N ILE A 28 -6.81 -6.25 -1.72
CA ILE A 28 -5.90 -6.92 -0.80
C ILE A 28 -5.26 -8.10 -1.50
N GLY A 29 -3.94 -8.20 -1.39
CA GLY A 29 -3.16 -9.24 -2.05
C GLY A 29 -2.61 -8.85 -3.40
N LEU A 30 -3.03 -7.72 -3.95
CA LEU A 30 -2.51 -7.25 -5.24
C LEU A 30 -1.17 -6.57 -5.06
N ARG A 31 -0.34 -6.68 -6.09
CA ARG A 31 0.93 -5.95 -6.15
C ARG A 31 0.66 -4.53 -6.61
N VAL A 32 1.36 -3.59 -5.99
CA VAL A 32 1.27 -2.18 -6.38
C VAL A 32 2.66 -1.57 -6.44
N ARG A 33 2.80 -0.58 -7.29
CA ARG A 33 4.02 0.21 -7.37
C ARG A 33 3.74 1.53 -6.66
N VAL A 34 4.56 1.84 -5.67
CA VAL A 34 4.35 3.03 -4.85
C VAL A 34 5.63 3.86 -4.79
N PRO A 35 5.50 5.18 -4.66
CA PRO A 35 6.67 6.03 -4.45
C PRO A 35 7.30 5.74 -3.09
N PHE A 36 8.62 5.67 -3.06
CA PHE A 36 9.34 5.44 -1.83
C PHE A 36 10.72 6.09 -1.94
N GLY A 37 10.99 7.06 -1.07
CA GLY A 37 12.22 7.81 -1.14
C GLY A 37 12.32 8.55 -2.47
N LYS A 38 13.42 8.36 -3.20
CA LYS A 38 13.64 8.99 -4.50
C LYS A 38 13.19 8.13 -5.68
N GLY A 39 12.60 6.99 -5.42
CA GLY A 39 12.22 6.07 -6.48
C GLY A 39 10.88 5.43 -6.19
N GLU A 40 10.73 4.22 -6.69
CA GLU A 40 9.51 3.45 -6.49
C GLU A 40 9.85 2.07 -5.98
N ARG A 41 8.90 1.47 -5.26
CA ARG A 41 9.01 0.09 -4.80
C ARG A 41 7.72 -0.64 -5.13
N ILE A 42 7.84 -1.94 -5.30
CA ILE A 42 6.69 -2.81 -5.48
C ILE A 42 6.36 -3.42 -4.13
N GLY A 43 5.11 -3.37 -3.76
CA GLY A 43 4.62 -3.97 -2.53
C GLY A 43 3.34 -4.73 -2.76
N VAL A 44 2.84 -5.33 -1.70
CA VAL A 44 1.58 -6.05 -1.71
C VAL A 44 0.64 -5.35 -0.75
N ILE A 45 -0.58 -5.11 -1.20
CA ILE A 45 -1.60 -4.49 -0.37
C ILE A 45 -2.01 -5.48 0.72
N ALA A 46 -1.71 -5.15 1.98
CA ALA A 46 -2.03 -5.98 3.12
C ALA A 46 -3.39 -5.64 3.72
N GLU A 47 -3.75 -4.36 3.71
CA GLU A 47 -5.03 -3.89 4.23
C GLU A 47 -5.51 -2.69 3.44
N VAL A 48 -6.82 -2.54 3.39
CA VAL A 48 -7.46 -1.33 2.89
C VAL A 48 -8.35 -0.80 4.01
N VAL A 49 -8.07 0.41 4.47
CA VAL A 49 -8.83 1.00 5.57
C VAL A 49 -9.45 2.32 5.11
N ASP A 50 -10.52 2.71 5.75
CA ASP A 50 -11.16 3.98 5.46
C ASP A 50 -10.44 5.06 6.28
N GLY A 51 -9.54 5.75 5.62
CA GLY A 51 -8.78 6.81 6.24
C GLY A 51 -9.55 8.11 6.22
N SER A 52 -10.26 8.38 7.27
CA SER A 52 -11.01 9.62 7.41
C SER A 52 -10.17 10.73 8.06
#